data_6f788286ac5d791de320047c912c72db
#
_entry.id   6f788286ac5d791de320047c912c72db
#
_cell.length_a   1.000
_cell.length_b   1.000
_cell.length_c   1.000
_cell.angle_alpha   90.00
_cell.angle_beta   90.00
_cell.angle_gamma   90.00
#
_symmetry.space_group_name_H-M   'P 1'
#
loop_
_entity.id
_entity.type
_entity.pdbx_description
1 polymer ?
#
loop_
_entity_poly.entity_id
_entity_poly.type
_entity_poly.pdbx_seq_one_letter_code
_entity_poly.pdbx_strand_id
1 'polypeptide(L)' 'MRPSVVEQLTGSCRILETVVAPCVDDPFARTILGNLVANLRMLAG' A
#
# COMPACT_ATOMS: atom_id res chain seq x y z
N MET A 1 -15.03 19.04 2.21
CA MET A 1 -14.39 18.56 1.00
C MET A 1 -14.00 17.10 1.15
N ARG A 2 -14.31 16.30 0.15
CA ARG A 2 -14.00 14.88 0.21
C ARG A 2 -12.57 14.65 -0.28
N PRO A 3 -11.82 13.72 0.34
CA PRO A 3 -10.53 13.34 -0.20
C PRO A 3 -10.71 12.69 -1.56
N SER A 4 -9.78 12.91 -2.46
CA SER A 4 -9.83 12.30 -3.78
C SER A 4 -9.49 10.80 -3.69
N VAL A 5 -9.84 10.07 -4.74
CA VAL A 5 -9.47 8.65 -4.82
C VAL A 5 -7.95 8.48 -4.76
N VAL A 6 -7.23 9.38 -5.42
CA VAL A 6 -5.76 9.35 -5.40
C VAL A 6 -5.23 9.51 -3.98
N GLU A 7 -5.79 10.44 -3.22
CA GLU A 7 -5.38 10.67 -1.83
C GLU A 7 -5.67 9.45 -0.96
N GLN A 8 -6.83 8.83 -1.15
CA GLN A 8 -7.18 7.64 -0.40
C GLN A 8 -6.26 6.47 -0.72
N LEU A 9 -5.96 6.27 -2.00
CA LEU A 9 -5.05 5.20 -2.43
C LEU A 9 -3.65 5.44 -1.89
N THR A 10 -3.16 6.66 -1.98
CA THR A 10 -1.83 7.02 -1.47
C THR A 10 -1.75 6.80 0.03
N GLY A 11 -2.77 7.22 0.76
CA GLY A 11 -2.84 7.01 2.21
C GLY A 11 -2.86 5.53 2.57
N SER A 12 -3.64 4.74 1.83
CA SER A 12 -3.71 3.29 2.05
C SER A 12 -2.36 2.63 1.80
N CYS A 13 -1.68 3.01 0.72
CA CYS A 13 -0.34 2.49 0.42
C CYS A 13 0.64 2.81 1.55
N ARG A 14 0.57 4.03 2.06
CA ARG A 14 1.44 4.46 3.14
C ARG A 14 1.23 3.62 4.39
N ILE A 15 -0.02 3.37 4.75
CA ILE A 15 -0.34 2.53 5.91
C ILE A 15 0.17 1.10 5.68
N LEU A 16 -0.04 0.56 4.50
CA LEU A 16 0.43 -0.78 4.19
C LEU A 16 1.95 -0.89 4.31
N GLU A 17 2.68 0.13 3.87
CA GLU A 17 4.13 0.12 3.92
C GLU A 17 4.69 0.37 5.32
N THR A 18 4.06 1.26 6.09
CA THR A 18 4.64 1.71 7.36
C THR A 18 4.14 0.92 8.55
N VAL A 19 2.93 0.36 8.48
CA VAL A 19 2.31 -0.34 9.60
C VAL A 19 2.23 -1.84 9.34
N VAL A 20 1.73 -2.22 8.17
CA VAL A 20 1.46 -3.65 7.89
C VAL A 20 2.74 -4.38 7.49
N ALA A 21 3.53 -3.82 6.59
CA ALA A 21 4.73 -4.49 6.08
C ALA A 21 5.71 -4.85 7.21
N PRO A 22 6.00 -3.97 8.18
CA PRO A 22 6.91 -4.33 9.27
C PRO A 22 6.40 -5.47 10.15
N CYS A 23 5.10 -5.73 10.15
CA CYS A 23 4.48 -6.79 10.94
C CYS A 23 4.44 -8.13 10.21
N VAL A 24 4.81 -8.15 8.93
CA VAL A 24 4.79 -9.38 8.13
C VAL A 24 6.17 -10.03 8.19
N ASP A 25 6.24 -11.23 8.75
CA ASP A 25 7.49 -11.95 8.90
C ASP A 25 7.79 -12.87 7.72
N ASP A 26 6.77 -13.32 7.02
CA ASP A 26 6.93 -14.24 5.91
C ASP A 26 7.44 -13.51 4.67
N PRO A 27 8.60 -13.91 4.10
CA PRO A 27 9.16 -13.26 2.91
C PRO A 27 8.23 -13.33 1.71
N PHE A 28 7.50 -14.42 1.56
CA PHE A 28 6.56 -14.58 0.45
C PHE A 28 5.41 -13.59 0.57
N ALA A 29 4.85 -13.49 1.78
CA ALA A 29 3.77 -12.54 2.03
C ALA A 29 4.25 -11.10 1.84
N ARG A 30 5.48 -10.81 2.22
CA ARG A 30 6.07 -9.48 1.99
C ARG A 30 6.17 -9.14 0.51
N THR A 31 6.56 -10.12 -0.30
CA THR A 31 6.65 -9.93 -1.74
C THR A 31 5.27 -9.62 -2.33
N ILE A 32 4.26 -10.37 -1.92
CA ILE A 32 2.89 -10.14 -2.37
C ILE A 32 2.41 -8.75 -1.95
N LEU A 33 2.68 -8.37 -0.71
CA LEU A 33 2.30 -7.05 -0.20
C LEU A 33 2.98 -5.94 -1.00
N GLY A 34 4.27 -6.10 -1.31
CA GLY A 34 4.99 -5.14 -2.12
C GLY A 34 4.38 -4.97 -3.51
N ASN A 35 4.00 -6.08 -4.14
CA ASN A 35 3.35 -6.06 -5.45
C ASN A 35 1.99 -5.37 -5.37
N LEU A 36 1.23 -5.64 -4.32
CA LEU A 36 -0.06 -5.00 -4.13
C LEU A 36 0.09 -3.48 -3.98
N VAL A 37 1.04 -3.06 -3.16
CA VAL A 37 1.30 -1.63 -2.95
C VAL A 37 1.73 -0.97 -4.27
N ALA A 38 2.58 -1.63 -5.05
CA ALA A 38 3.01 -1.10 -6.33
C ALA A 38 1.83 -0.91 -7.28
N ASN A 39 0.93 -1.88 -7.34
CA ASN A 39 -0.27 -1.78 -8.16
C ASN A 39 -1.17 -0.64 -7.72
N LEU A 40 -1.36 -0.47 -6.43
CA LEU A 40 -2.18 0.61 -5.90
C LEU A 40 -1.57 1.98 -6.24
N ARG A 41 -0.25 2.10 -6.17
CA ARG A 41 0.44 3.33 -6.52
C ARG A 41 0.30 3.65 -7.99
N MET A 42 0.33 2.63 -8.84
CA MET A 42 0.10 2.80 -10.27
C MET A 42 -1.29 3.37 -10.53
N LEU A 43 -2.29 2.85 -9.84
CA LEU A 43 -3.66 3.35 -9.97
C LEU A 43 -3.79 4.79 -9.46
N ALA A 44 -3.03 5.13 -8.44
CA ALA A 44 -3.06 6.48 -7.87
C ALA A 44 -2.29 7.47 -8.73
N GLY A 45 -1.25 7.02 -9.37
CA GLY A 45 -0.41 7.84 -10.21
C GLY A 45 -0.92 7.98 -11.62
#